data_8d4f0f63dd38407bf459cb4a1a3195ee
#
_entry.id   8d4f0f63dd38407bf459cb4a1a3195ee
#
_cell.length_a   1.000
_cell.length_b   1.000
_cell.length_c   1.000
_cell.angle_alpha   90.00
_cell.angle_beta   90.00
_cell.angle_gamma   90.00
#
_symmetry.space_group_name_H-M   'P 1'
#
loop_
_entity.id
_entity.type
_entity.pdbx_description
1 polymer ?
#
loop_
_entity_poly.entity_id
_entity_poly.type
_entity_poly.pdbx_seq_one_letter_code
_entity_poly.pdbx_strand_id
1 'polypeptide(L)'
;MYCILVAGMPASGKSTIAVRISESLGIPMLSKDSIKEMLFDDLGFHSRAEKVQLGTAAMRILYYAAAQLMKVGKPFILENNFEDASIPGIMALLETHHYTCL
;
A
#
# COMPACT_ATOMS: atom_id res chain seq x y z
N MET A 1 -14.34 8.97 -7.21
CA MET A 1 -14.00 8.26 -5.96
C MET A 1 -12.55 8.54 -5.60
N TYR A 2 -12.20 8.42 -4.35
CA TYR A 2 -10.89 8.83 -3.86
C TYR A 2 -10.18 7.73 -3.09
N CYS A 3 -8.86 7.83 -3.01
CA CYS A 3 -8.05 7.10 -2.03
C CYS A 3 -7.10 8.09 -1.35
N ILE A 4 -6.67 7.75 -0.16
CA ILE A 4 -5.75 8.58 0.62
C ILE A 4 -4.39 7.90 0.63
N LEU A 5 -3.36 8.61 0.19
CA LEU A 5 -1.99 8.09 0.20
C LEU A 5 -1.28 8.59 1.47
N VAL A 6 -0.86 7.66 2.29
CA VAL A 6 -0.05 7.98 3.47
C VAL A 6 1.37 7.51 3.21
N ALA A 7 2.28 8.46 3.09
CA ALA A 7 3.67 8.20 2.74
C ALA A 7 4.60 8.65 3.87
N GLY A 8 5.79 8.09 3.89
CA GLY A 8 6.81 8.44 4.86
C GLY A 8 7.72 7.27 5.14
N MET A 9 8.83 7.56 5.81
CA MET A 9 9.78 6.54 6.22
C MET A 9 9.23 5.70 7.38
N PRO A 10 9.68 4.46 7.54
CA PRO A 10 9.36 3.68 8.74
C PRO A 10 9.71 4.46 10.00
N ALA A 11 8.93 4.26 11.06
CA ALA A 11 9.09 4.94 12.35
C ALA A 11 8.82 6.45 12.33
N SER A 12 8.20 6.98 11.27
CA SER A 12 7.80 8.39 11.21
C SER A 12 6.39 8.66 11.75
N GLY A 13 5.73 7.64 12.32
CA GLY A 13 4.35 7.76 12.78
C GLY A 13 3.30 7.57 11.68
N LYS A 14 3.73 7.21 10.50
CA LYS A 14 2.86 7.03 9.33
C LYS A 14 1.75 5.99 9.57
N SER A 15 2.08 4.85 10.18
CA SER A 15 1.10 3.80 10.47
C SER A 15 0.05 4.27 11.48
N THR A 16 0.45 5.03 12.49
CA THR A 16 -0.48 5.58 13.48
C THR A 16 -1.47 6.54 12.84
N ILE A 17 -1.00 7.41 11.96
CA ILE A 17 -1.85 8.35 11.23
C ILE A 17 -2.83 7.61 10.34
N ALA A 18 -2.36 6.63 9.58
CA ALA A 18 -3.19 5.85 8.68
C ALA A 18 -4.29 5.09 9.42
N VAL A 19 -3.96 4.47 10.55
CA VAL A 19 -4.94 3.76 11.39
C VAL A 19 -6.01 4.73 11.90
N ARG A 20 -5.62 5.90 12.37
CA ARG A 20 -6.58 6.90 12.87
C ARG A 20 -7.53 7.38 11.76
N ILE A 21 -7.02 7.62 10.57
CA ILE A 21 -7.86 8.03 9.44
C ILE A 21 -8.81 6.89 9.06
N SER A 22 -8.32 5.67 9.01
CA SER A 22 -9.13 4.49 8.72
C SER A 22 -10.30 4.35 9.70
N GLU A 23 -10.02 4.46 10.98
CA GLU A 23 -11.04 4.34 12.03
C GLU A 23 -12.02 5.51 11.98
N SER A 24 -11.55 6.73 11.78
CA SER A 24 -12.39 7.93 11.74
C SER A 24 -13.35 7.92 10.54
N LEU A 25 -12.88 7.49 9.37
CA LEU A 25 -13.67 7.50 8.14
C LEU A 25 -14.40 6.19 7.89
N GLY A 26 -14.06 5.14 8.62
CA GLY A 26 -14.66 3.81 8.40
C GLY A 26 -14.27 3.20 7.05
N ILE A 27 -13.04 3.42 6.60
CA ILE A 27 -12.54 2.91 5.33
C ILE A 27 -11.35 1.98 5.55
N PRO A 28 -11.15 1.00 4.66
CA PRO A 28 -10.04 0.07 4.83
C PRO A 28 -8.68 0.72 4.57
N MET A 29 -7.66 0.19 5.22
CA MET A 29 -6.28 0.61 5.04
C MET A 29 -5.47 -0.55 4.47
N LEU A 30 -4.77 -0.31 3.37
CA LEU A 30 -3.84 -1.25 2.78
C LEU A 30 -2.43 -0.77 3.08
N SER A 31 -1.63 -1.61 3.73
CA SER A 31 -0.26 -1.27 4.14
C SER A 31 0.73 -2.22 3.50
N LYS A 32 1.67 -1.68 2.74
CA LYS A 32 2.75 -2.47 2.16
C LYS A 32 3.61 -3.11 3.25
N ASP A 33 3.93 -2.34 4.29
CA ASP A 33 4.78 -2.85 5.36
C ASP A 33 4.13 -4.01 6.10
N SER A 34 2.82 -3.95 6.35
CA SER A 34 2.09 -5.05 6.97
C SER A 34 2.12 -6.30 6.10
N ILE A 35 1.91 -6.16 4.80
CA ILE A 35 1.98 -7.28 3.85
C ILE A 35 3.39 -7.87 3.84
N LYS A 36 4.39 -7.01 3.78
CA LYS A 36 5.79 -7.42 3.75
C LYS A 36 6.16 -8.19 5.03
N GLU A 37 5.72 -7.74 6.19
CA GLU A 37 5.96 -8.42 7.45
C GLU A 37 5.34 -9.81 7.48
N MET A 38 4.12 -9.95 6.99
CA MET A 38 3.48 -11.27 6.87
C MET A 38 4.27 -12.21 5.98
N LEU A 39 4.79 -11.72 4.86
CA LEU A 39 5.61 -12.52 3.96
C LEU A 39 6.94 -12.92 4.62
N PHE A 40 7.56 -12.01 5.35
CA PHE A 40 8.79 -12.30 6.06
C PHE A 40 8.57 -13.35 7.15
N ASP A 41 7.48 -13.26 7.89
CA ASP A 41 7.15 -14.19 8.96
C ASP A 41 6.84 -15.60 8.42
N ASP A 42 6.10 -15.68 7.32
CA ASP A 42 5.65 -16.96 6.77
C ASP A 42 6.71 -17.64 5.92
N LEU A 43 7.45 -16.90 5.14
CA LEU A 43 8.41 -17.44 4.15
C LEU A 43 9.85 -17.31 4.59
N GLY A 44 10.17 -16.25 5.34
CA GLY A 44 11.54 -15.95 5.71
C GLY A 44 12.39 -15.52 4.51
N PHE A 45 13.62 -15.16 4.77
CA PHE A 45 14.59 -14.87 3.71
C PHE A 45 15.99 -15.17 4.24
N HIS A 46 16.89 -15.59 3.34
CA HIS A 46 18.27 -15.97 3.66
C HIS A 46 19.29 -15.05 3.00
N SER A 47 18.84 -14.13 2.15
CA SER A 47 19.73 -13.20 1.46
C SER A 47 19.02 -11.87 1.22
N ARG A 48 19.83 -10.86 0.88
CA ARG A 48 19.26 -9.55 0.52
C ARG A 48 18.42 -9.65 -0.75
N ALA A 49 18.81 -10.49 -1.69
CA ALA A 49 18.04 -10.69 -2.92
C ALA A 49 16.66 -11.24 -2.64
N GLU A 50 16.56 -12.22 -1.74
CA GLU A 50 15.27 -12.79 -1.33
C GLU A 50 14.42 -11.75 -0.60
N LYS A 51 15.03 -10.93 0.25
CA LYS A 51 14.34 -9.85 0.95
C LYS A 51 13.73 -8.86 -0.03
N VAL A 52 14.49 -8.49 -1.07
CA VAL A 52 14.02 -7.58 -2.12
C VAL A 52 12.87 -8.21 -2.91
N GLN A 53 12.96 -9.52 -3.22
CA GLN A 53 11.90 -10.25 -3.90
C GLN A 53 10.59 -10.22 -3.09
N LEU A 54 10.67 -10.41 -1.79
CA LEU A 54 9.48 -10.35 -0.92
C LEU A 54 8.89 -8.95 -0.86
N GLY A 55 9.72 -7.92 -0.88
CA GLY A 55 9.26 -6.54 -0.97
C GLY A 55 8.53 -6.25 -2.27
N THR A 56 9.04 -6.78 -3.38
CA THR A 56 8.39 -6.66 -4.69
C THR A 56 7.05 -7.41 -4.71
N ALA A 57 7.01 -8.61 -4.12
CA ALA A 57 5.77 -9.37 -4.00
C ALA A 57 4.74 -8.62 -3.17
N ALA A 58 5.15 -8.00 -2.06
CA ALA A 58 4.26 -7.19 -1.23
C ALA A 58 3.66 -6.03 -2.03
N MET A 59 4.44 -5.38 -2.87
CA MET A 59 3.97 -4.29 -3.73
C MET A 59 2.92 -4.79 -4.73
N ARG A 60 3.14 -5.95 -5.34
CA ARG A 60 2.17 -6.54 -6.26
C ARG A 60 0.86 -6.88 -5.57
N ILE A 61 0.93 -7.44 -4.37
CA ILE A 61 -0.25 -7.76 -3.56
C ILE A 61 -1.00 -6.48 -3.20
N LEU A 62 -0.29 -5.45 -2.80
CA LEU A 62 -0.87 -4.15 -2.48
C LEU A 62 -1.64 -3.57 -3.66
N TYR A 63 -1.04 -3.55 -4.83
CA TYR A 63 -1.68 -3.01 -6.03
C TYR A 63 -2.86 -3.86 -6.48
N TYR A 64 -2.77 -5.18 -6.34
CA TYR A 64 -3.89 -6.05 -6.64
C TYR A 64 -5.09 -5.71 -5.74
N ALA A 65 -4.87 -5.59 -4.44
CA ALA A 65 -5.92 -5.26 -3.50
C ALA A 65 -6.52 -3.87 -3.78
N ALA A 66 -5.66 -2.89 -4.07
CA ALA A 66 -6.11 -1.54 -4.42
C ALA A 66 -6.98 -1.56 -5.68
N ALA A 67 -6.58 -2.31 -6.70
CA ALA A 67 -7.36 -2.42 -7.93
C ALA A 67 -8.73 -3.03 -7.69
N GLN A 68 -8.85 -4.02 -6.78
CA GLN A 68 -10.14 -4.61 -6.45
C GLN A 68 -11.07 -3.59 -5.80
N LEU A 69 -10.55 -2.76 -4.89
CA LEU A 69 -11.34 -1.70 -4.26
C LEU A 69 -11.74 -0.62 -5.27
N MET A 70 -10.85 -0.27 -6.18
CA MET A 70 -11.13 0.72 -7.22
C MET A 70 -12.20 0.24 -8.19
N LYS A 71 -12.22 -1.05 -8.53
CA LYS A 71 -13.23 -1.63 -9.44
C LYS A 71 -14.65 -1.48 -8.90
N VAL A 72 -14.82 -1.55 -7.59
CA VAL A 72 -16.14 -1.42 -6.97
C VAL A 72 -16.39 -0.03 -6.38
N GLY A 73 -15.50 0.91 -6.66
CA GLY A 73 -15.68 2.32 -6.29
C GLY A 73 -15.66 2.59 -4.81
N LYS A 74 -14.79 1.92 -4.05
CA LYS A 74 -14.69 2.11 -2.61
C LYS A 74 -13.51 3.03 -2.26
N PRO A 75 -13.68 3.95 -1.29
CA PRO A 75 -12.55 4.70 -0.79
C PRO A 75 -11.68 3.83 0.10
N PHE A 76 -10.39 4.12 0.14
CA PHE A 76 -9.45 3.37 0.96
C PHE A 76 -8.19 4.20 1.21
N ILE A 77 -7.37 3.72 2.14
CA ILE A 77 -6.08 4.31 2.45
C ILE A 77 -4.99 3.38 1.93
N LEU A 78 -3.99 3.95 1.28
CA LEU A 78 -2.83 3.23 0.80
C LEU A 78 -1.60 3.76 1.54
N GLU A 79 -1.02 2.92 2.40
CA GLU A 79 0.17 3.26 3.16
C GLU A 79 1.40 2.63 2.52
N ASN A 80 2.36 3.46 2.13
CA ASN A 80 3.60 3.03 1.50
C ASN A 80 4.61 4.18 1.59
N ASN A 81 5.88 3.89 1.43
CA ASN A 81 6.88 4.95 1.36
C ASN A 81 7.01 5.56 -0.05
N PHE A 82 6.31 5.01 -1.04
CA PHE A 82 6.22 5.55 -2.41
C PHE A 82 7.56 5.94 -3.02
N GLU A 83 8.48 4.99 -3.03
CA GLU A 83 9.76 5.15 -3.72
C GLU A 83 9.53 5.34 -5.22
N ASP A 84 10.50 5.96 -5.90
CA ASP A 84 10.38 6.28 -7.33
C ASP A 84 9.91 5.11 -8.17
N ALA A 85 10.37 3.90 -7.85
CA ALA A 85 10.00 2.69 -8.59
C ALA A 85 8.51 2.33 -8.45
N SER A 86 7.84 2.79 -7.39
CA SER A 86 6.42 2.46 -7.15
C SER A 86 5.45 3.51 -7.70
N ILE A 87 5.93 4.72 -7.98
CA ILE A 87 5.08 5.82 -8.44
C ILE A 87 4.35 5.51 -9.74
N PRO A 88 5.02 5.00 -10.80
CA PRO A 88 4.33 4.72 -12.06
C PRO A 88 3.17 3.73 -11.92
N GLY A 89 3.31 2.74 -11.06
CA GLY A 89 2.25 1.75 -10.82
C GLY A 89 1.01 2.36 -10.20
N ILE A 90 1.18 3.18 -9.16
CA ILE A 90 0.04 3.81 -8.51
C ILE A 90 -0.61 4.85 -9.41
N MET A 91 0.18 5.61 -10.17
CA MET A 91 -0.35 6.58 -11.11
C MET A 91 -1.20 5.91 -12.19
N ALA A 92 -0.75 4.78 -12.70
CA ALA A 92 -1.50 4.01 -13.70
C ALA A 92 -2.84 3.53 -13.13
N LEU A 93 -2.87 3.07 -11.88
CA LEU A 93 -4.11 2.63 -11.23
C LEU A 93 -5.09 3.78 -11.03
N LEU A 94 -4.61 4.92 -10.57
CA LEU A 94 -5.45 6.11 -10.35
C LEU A 94 -6.08 6.56 -11.67
N GLU A 95 -5.29 6.58 -12.74
CA GLU A 95 -5.75 6.99 -14.06
C GLU A 95 -6.76 5.99 -14.65
N THR A 96 -6.44 4.70 -14.60
CA THR A 96 -7.28 3.64 -15.15
C THR A 96 -8.66 3.62 -14.50
N HIS A 97 -8.74 3.83 -13.21
CA HIS A 97 -9.98 3.74 -12.44
C HIS A 97 -10.61 5.09 -12.10
N HIS A 98 -10.02 6.18 -12.61
CA HIS A 98 -10.51 7.55 -12.36
C HIS A 98 -10.60 7.89 -10.87
N TYR A 99 -9.57 7.51 -10.11
CA TYR A 99 -9.49 7.84 -8.69
C TYR A 99 -8.70 9.12 -8.46
N THR A 100 -9.14 9.88 -7.47
CA THR A 100 -8.45 11.07 -6.99
C THR A 100 -7.55 10.69 -5.82
N CYS A 101 -6.31 11.16 -5.85
CA CYS A 101 -5.34 10.96 -4.77
C CYS A 101 -5.44 12.11 -3.77
N LEU A 102 -5.60 11.80 -2.52
CA LEU A 102 -5.62 12.77 -1.43
C LEU A 102 -4.41 12.61 -0.50
#